data_95aa4dda4b22f3a9660a68194861bd5f
#
_entry.id   95aa4dda4b22f3a9660a68194861bd5f
#
_cell.length_a   1.000
_cell.length_b   1.000
_cell.length_c   1.000
_cell.angle_alpha   90.00
_cell.angle_beta   90.00
_cell.angle_gamma   90.00
#
_symmetry.space_group_name_H-M   'P 1'
#
loop_
_entity.id
_entity.type
_entity.pdbx_description
1 polymer ?
#
loop_
_entity_poly.entity_id
_entity_poly.type
_entity_poly.pdbx_seq_one_letter_code
_entity_poly.pdbx_strand_id
1 'polypeptide(L)'
;MEDLTAEVGRFLTDHAARRSPEQLYRRLKRLAVATFSAARIAAARGTIEDAVDELLEAPLHAGRFDVVADLAVPLPVAISCALLDIPPEDRGRVLAWSTLFSSSFLKFRLSDDERRDLQAQVDELLAYIADLCEARRRSPGDDLVSHLIAATGRGELEEDELTAFVLMLFANGLETLTSGISIAVWQLLQHPEHLERLRREPEIAEALFEECLRLGSPVRASSRALTADVELEGTQLRRGDIAVLLYAAGNRDPQVFEDPDRLDPDRANGRQLAFGHGAHFCLGASLSLGAGKVVLQRIAEHCRGLATPLTPETVCWNESVVFNGLRSLPVTFDPVAAPLAVAS
;
A
#
# COMPACT_ATOMS: atom_id res chain seq x y z
N MET A 1 23.11 1.97 -10.46
CA MET A 1 21.96 2.63 -9.83
C MET A 1 21.30 3.62 -10.77
N GLU A 2 22.03 4.09 -11.77
CA GLU A 2 21.49 5.01 -12.77
C GLU A 2 20.56 4.33 -13.80
N ASP A 3 20.62 3.01 -14.00
CA ASP A 3 20.03 2.41 -15.19
C ASP A 3 18.61 1.84 -15.02
N LEU A 4 18.28 1.13 -13.97
CA LEU A 4 16.96 0.50 -13.88
C LEU A 4 15.90 1.40 -13.23
N THR A 5 16.26 2.10 -12.15
CA THR A 5 15.42 3.19 -11.60
C THR A 5 15.33 4.32 -12.62
N ALA A 6 16.36 4.51 -13.46
CA ALA A 6 16.36 5.43 -14.57
C ALA A 6 15.61 4.90 -15.81
N GLU A 7 15.51 3.59 -16.04
CA GLU A 7 14.71 3.03 -17.15
C GLU A 7 13.22 2.93 -16.81
N VAL A 8 12.85 2.46 -15.62
CA VAL A 8 11.47 2.59 -15.11
C VAL A 8 11.15 4.07 -14.91
N GLY A 9 12.07 4.87 -14.40
CA GLY A 9 11.95 6.32 -14.35
C GLY A 9 11.93 6.98 -15.72
N ARG A 10 12.68 6.50 -16.73
CA ARG A 10 12.60 6.96 -18.12
C ARG A 10 11.31 6.54 -18.80
N PHE A 11 10.86 5.30 -18.61
CA PHE A 11 9.54 4.86 -19.08
C PHE A 11 8.42 5.70 -18.48
N LEU A 12 8.52 6.04 -17.19
CA LEU A 12 7.58 6.93 -16.50
C LEU A 12 7.81 8.42 -16.80
N THR A 13 9.00 8.84 -17.23
CA THR A 13 9.38 10.27 -17.37
C THR A 13 9.62 10.72 -18.81
N ASP A 14 10.01 9.88 -19.77
CA ASP A 14 10.29 10.30 -21.15
C ASP A 14 9.03 10.75 -21.89
N HIS A 15 7.87 10.17 -21.60
CA HIS A 15 6.59 10.69 -22.08
C HIS A 15 6.08 11.88 -21.27
N ALA A 16 6.38 11.92 -19.96
CA ALA A 16 6.06 13.05 -19.10
C ALA A 16 6.93 14.29 -19.39
N ALA A 17 8.13 14.11 -19.94
CA ALA A 17 9.01 15.21 -20.31
C ALA A 17 8.48 16.04 -21.49
N ARG A 18 7.56 15.49 -22.29
CA ARG A 18 6.91 16.22 -23.41
C ARG A 18 5.72 17.08 -22.96
N ARG A 19 5.17 16.83 -21.78
CA ARG A 19 4.07 17.62 -21.16
C ARG A 19 4.51 18.00 -19.76
N SER A 20 4.00 19.13 -19.23
CA SER A 20 4.27 19.48 -17.85
C SER A 20 3.96 18.29 -16.93
N PRO A 21 4.93 17.76 -16.16
CA PRO A 21 4.73 16.59 -15.29
C PRO A 21 3.56 16.78 -14.32
N GLU A 22 3.34 18.02 -13.89
CA GLU A 22 2.24 18.39 -13.00
C GLU A 22 0.87 18.28 -13.69
N GLN A 23 0.77 18.67 -14.96
CA GLN A 23 -0.49 18.56 -15.71
C GLN A 23 -0.82 17.10 -16.02
N LEU A 24 0.18 16.28 -16.39
CA LEU A 24 0.03 14.85 -16.59
C LEU A 24 -0.48 14.20 -15.31
N TYR A 25 0.20 14.45 -14.19
CA TYR A 25 -0.20 13.87 -12.90
C TYR A 25 -1.62 14.27 -12.49
N ARG A 26 -1.99 15.55 -12.63
CA ARG A 26 -3.34 16.02 -12.32
C ARG A 26 -4.41 15.39 -13.22
N ARG A 27 -4.07 15.11 -14.48
CA ARG A 27 -4.95 14.42 -15.42
C ARG A 27 -5.13 12.96 -15.01
N LEU A 28 -4.04 12.21 -14.83
CA LEU A 28 -4.06 10.82 -14.39
C LEU A 28 -4.78 10.65 -13.05
N LYS A 29 -4.53 11.56 -12.10
CA LYS A 29 -5.22 11.55 -10.82
C LYS A 29 -6.73 11.75 -10.95
N ARG A 30 -7.19 12.64 -11.83
CA ARG A 30 -8.63 12.82 -12.06
C ARG A 30 -9.29 11.56 -12.62
N LEU A 31 -8.65 10.90 -13.58
CA LEU A 31 -9.12 9.64 -14.15
C LEU A 31 -9.17 8.55 -13.08
N ALA A 32 -8.10 8.45 -12.28
CA ALA A 32 -8.03 7.50 -11.18
C ALA A 32 -9.09 7.77 -10.10
N VAL A 33 -9.26 9.02 -9.66
CA VAL A 33 -10.29 9.37 -8.66
C VAL A 33 -11.70 9.04 -9.16
N ALA A 34 -11.98 9.27 -10.44
CA ALA A 34 -13.24 8.87 -11.05
C ALA A 34 -13.44 7.35 -11.04
N THR A 35 -12.35 6.59 -11.15
CA THR A 35 -12.34 5.13 -11.14
C THR A 35 -12.43 4.59 -9.71
N PHE A 36 -11.84 5.25 -8.71
CA PHE A 36 -11.99 4.98 -7.27
C PHE A 36 -13.21 5.69 -6.69
N SER A 37 -14.36 5.61 -7.38
CA SER A 37 -15.61 6.19 -6.88
C SER A 37 -16.06 5.54 -5.57
N ALA A 38 -16.87 6.27 -4.77
CA ALA A 38 -17.41 5.77 -3.52
C ALA A 38 -18.18 4.44 -3.70
N ALA A 39 -18.88 4.27 -4.83
CA ALA A 39 -19.61 3.04 -5.15
C ALA A 39 -18.67 1.86 -5.37
N ARG A 40 -17.51 2.06 -6.02
CA ARG A 40 -16.52 1.00 -6.23
C ARG A 40 -15.72 0.68 -4.97
N ILE A 41 -15.41 1.69 -4.17
CA ILE A 41 -14.82 1.46 -2.84
C ILE A 41 -15.78 0.64 -1.97
N ALA A 42 -17.08 0.92 -2.05
CA ALA A 42 -18.09 0.13 -1.35
C ALA A 42 -18.19 -1.31 -1.89
N ALA A 43 -18.12 -1.50 -3.22
CA ALA A 43 -18.06 -2.84 -3.82
C ALA A 43 -16.77 -3.58 -3.45
N ALA A 44 -15.64 -2.88 -3.45
CA ALA A 44 -14.34 -3.44 -3.02
C ALA A 44 -14.34 -3.86 -1.54
N ARG A 45 -15.22 -3.31 -0.72
CA ARG A 45 -15.34 -3.68 0.69
C ARG A 45 -15.71 -5.15 0.87
N GLY A 46 -16.72 -5.66 0.17
CA GLY A 46 -17.05 -7.09 0.21
C GLY A 46 -15.87 -7.96 -0.21
N THR A 47 -15.19 -7.58 -1.28
CA THR A 47 -13.97 -8.27 -1.74
C THR A 47 -12.86 -8.26 -0.69
N ILE A 48 -12.70 -7.15 0.07
CA ILE A 48 -11.71 -7.06 1.14
C ILE A 48 -12.10 -8.00 2.29
N GLU A 49 -13.38 -7.98 2.69
CA GLU A 49 -13.92 -8.85 3.75
C GLU A 49 -13.70 -10.32 3.37
N ASP A 50 -14.09 -10.73 2.17
CA ASP A 50 -13.90 -12.09 1.66
C ASP A 50 -12.42 -12.50 1.64
N ALA A 51 -11.54 -11.61 1.16
CA ALA A 51 -10.11 -11.89 1.10
C ALA A 51 -9.47 -12.02 2.50
N VAL A 52 -9.86 -11.19 3.46
CA VAL A 52 -9.39 -11.31 4.84
C VAL A 52 -9.90 -12.58 5.48
N ASP A 53 -11.16 -12.93 5.27
CA ASP A 53 -11.77 -14.15 5.82
C ASP A 53 -11.13 -15.41 5.22
N GLU A 54 -10.87 -15.45 3.91
CA GLU A 54 -10.14 -16.53 3.22
C GLU A 54 -8.73 -16.71 3.80
N LEU A 55 -7.98 -15.62 3.98
CA LEU A 55 -6.61 -15.65 4.48
C LEU A 55 -6.53 -16.03 5.97
N LEU A 56 -7.55 -15.73 6.75
CA LEU A 56 -7.59 -16.06 8.18
C LEU A 56 -8.17 -17.46 8.46
N GLU A 57 -8.81 -18.14 7.53
CA GLU A 57 -9.46 -19.43 7.75
C GLU A 57 -8.50 -20.47 8.35
N ALA A 58 -7.39 -20.75 7.69
CA ALA A 58 -6.39 -21.71 8.17
C ALA A 58 -5.68 -21.25 9.46
N PRO A 59 -5.21 -19.98 9.58
CA PRO A 59 -4.71 -19.41 10.82
C PRO A 59 -5.61 -19.57 12.03
N LEU A 60 -6.91 -19.29 11.89
CA LEU A 60 -7.88 -19.36 12.99
C LEU A 60 -8.04 -20.77 13.54
N HIS A 61 -7.98 -21.80 12.67
CA HIS A 61 -7.98 -23.19 13.08
C HIS A 61 -6.67 -23.60 13.76
N ALA A 62 -5.53 -23.04 13.32
CA ALA A 62 -4.21 -23.37 13.85
C ALA A 62 -3.90 -22.65 15.18
N GLY A 63 -4.64 -21.61 15.55
CA GLY A 63 -4.36 -20.73 16.72
C GLY A 63 -3.03 -19.98 16.63
N ARG A 64 -2.46 -19.88 15.43
CA ARG A 64 -1.18 -19.19 15.16
C ARG A 64 -1.00 -18.90 13.69
N PHE A 65 -0.27 -17.81 13.38
CA PHE A 65 0.17 -17.47 12.03
C PHE A 65 1.29 -16.43 12.05
N ASP A 66 1.92 -16.19 10.93
CA ASP A 66 2.77 -15.03 10.73
C ASP A 66 1.95 -13.91 10.06
N VAL A 67 1.71 -12.81 10.78
CA VAL A 67 0.90 -11.68 10.29
C VAL A 67 1.44 -11.14 8.96
N VAL A 68 2.76 -11.16 8.76
CA VAL A 68 3.36 -10.65 7.52
C VAL A 68 3.15 -11.64 6.39
N ALA A 69 3.58 -12.89 6.58
CA ALA A 69 3.59 -13.88 5.51
C ALA A 69 2.19 -14.38 5.14
N ASP A 70 1.33 -14.60 6.14
CA ASP A 70 0.04 -15.28 5.94
C ASP A 70 -1.12 -14.29 5.70
N LEU A 71 -0.95 -13.00 6.06
CA LEU A 71 -2.01 -11.98 5.92
C LEU A 71 -1.55 -10.73 5.18
N ALA A 72 -0.52 -10.02 5.72
CA ALA A 72 -0.20 -8.67 5.25
C ALA A 72 0.39 -8.64 3.83
N VAL A 73 1.12 -9.67 3.41
CA VAL A 73 1.66 -9.80 2.04
C VAL A 73 0.59 -10.26 1.05
N PRO A 74 -0.18 -11.33 1.29
CA PRO A 74 -1.17 -11.82 0.33
C PRO A 74 -2.41 -10.92 0.20
N LEU A 75 -2.83 -10.19 1.22
CA LEU A 75 -4.05 -9.38 1.17
C LEU A 75 -4.00 -8.25 0.12
N PRO A 76 -2.96 -7.40 0.03
CA PRO A 76 -2.86 -6.41 -1.04
C PRO A 76 -2.86 -7.01 -2.43
N VAL A 77 -2.28 -8.21 -2.61
CA VAL A 77 -2.30 -8.95 -3.87
C VAL A 77 -3.73 -9.35 -4.22
N ALA A 78 -4.46 -9.94 -3.27
CA ALA A 78 -5.86 -10.32 -3.48
C ALA A 78 -6.74 -9.11 -3.86
N ILE A 79 -6.58 -8.00 -3.14
CA ILE A 79 -7.30 -6.74 -3.43
C ILE A 79 -6.94 -6.21 -4.82
N SER A 80 -5.65 -6.17 -5.18
CA SER A 80 -5.19 -5.69 -6.48
C SER A 80 -5.72 -6.56 -7.62
N CYS A 81 -5.68 -7.89 -7.44
CA CYS A 81 -6.22 -8.83 -8.43
C CYS A 81 -7.73 -8.62 -8.65
N ALA A 82 -8.48 -8.41 -7.58
CA ALA A 82 -9.91 -8.15 -7.69
C ALA A 82 -10.23 -6.81 -8.37
N LEU A 83 -9.49 -5.75 -8.04
CA LEU A 83 -9.69 -4.42 -8.66
C LEU A 83 -9.36 -4.39 -10.15
N LEU A 84 -8.39 -5.20 -10.57
CA LEU A 84 -7.93 -5.30 -11.96
C LEU A 84 -8.59 -6.47 -12.70
N ASP A 85 -9.47 -7.20 -12.03
CA ASP A 85 -10.13 -8.43 -12.52
C ASP A 85 -9.12 -9.45 -13.04
N ILE A 86 -8.03 -9.66 -12.28
CA ILE A 86 -6.99 -10.64 -12.59
C ILE A 86 -7.49 -12.02 -12.15
N PRO A 87 -7.39 -13.04 -13.03
CA PRO A 87 -7.80 -14.39 -12.71
C PRO A 87 -7.11 -14.95 -11.44
N PRO A 88 -7.83 -15.73 -10.61
CA PRO A 88 -7.27 -16.31 -9.38
C PRO A 88 -5.99 -17.14 -9.61
N GLU A 89 -5.88 -17.82 -10.74
CA GLU A 89 -4.71 -18.61 -11.14
C GLU A 89 -3.44 -17.77 -11.34
N ASP A 90 -3.56 -16.48 -11.63
CA ASP A 90 -2.44 -15.57 -11.82
C ASP A 90 -2.01 -14.87 -10.51
N ARG A 91 -2.75 -15.02 -9.40
CA ARG A 91 -2.40 -14.41 -8.11
C ARG A 91 -0.98 -14.74 -7.66
N GLY A 92 -0.52 -15.98 -7.91
CA GLY A 92 0.85 -16.40 -7.59
C GLY A 92 1.92 -15.60 -8.35
N ARG A 93 1.67 -15.27 -9.63
CA ARG A 93 2.58 -14.42 -10.45
C ARG A 93 2.60 -12.99 -9.93
N VAL A 94 1.42 -12.43 -9.61
CA VAL A 94 1.31 -11.09 -9.04
C VAL A 94 2.05 -10.99 -7.70
N LEU A 95 1.95 -12.02 -6.86
CA LEU A 95 2.68 -12.11 -5.60
C LEU A 95 4.20 -12.16 -5.83
N ALA A 96 4.67 -12.92 -6.83
CA ALA A 96 6.10 -13.00 -7.15
C ALA A 96 6.63 -11.64 -7.63
N TRP A 97 5.92 -10.95 -8.52
CA TRP A 97 6.28 -9.60 -8.98
C TRP A 97 6.27 -8.59 -7.82
N SER A 98 5.26 -8.66 -6.94
CA SER A 98 5.19 -7.83 -5.73
C SER A 98 6.43 -7.98 -4.86
N THR A 99 6.79 -9.21 -4.55
CA THR A 99 7.96 -9.53 -3.73
C THR A 99 9.25 -9.00 -4.35
N LEU A 100 9.37 -9.09 -5.67
CA LEU A 100 10.51 -8.56 -6.40
C LEU A 100 10.59 -7.03 -6.33
N PHE A 101 9.48 -6.33 -6.59
CA PHE A 101 9.44 -4.88 -6.47
C PHE A 101 9.83 -4.42 -5.06
N SER A 102 9.23 -5.02 -4.03
CA SER A 102 9.55 -4.72 -2.63
C SER A 102 11.04 -4.93 -2.34
N SER A 103 11.62 -6.06 -2.77
CA SER A 103 13.03 -6.37 -2.55
C SER A 103 13.98 -5.41 -3.29
N SER A 104 13.59 -4.93 -4.46
CA SER A 104 14.42 -4.00 -5.25
C SER A 104 14.52 -2.61 -4.60
N PHE A 105 13.45 -2.14 -3.94
CA PHE A 105 13.46 -0.89 -3.18
C PHE A 105 14.23 -0.98 -1.86
N LEU A 106 14.48 -2.19 -1.36
CA LEU A 106 15.22 -2.40 -0.11
C LEU A 106 16.74 -2.37 -0.31
N LYS A 107 17.24 -2.58 -1.54
CA LYS A 107 18.67 -2.68 -1.82
C LYS A 107 19.23 -1.40 -2.41
N PHE A 108 20.27 -0.85 -1.79
CA PHE A 108 21.00 0.32 -2.33
C PHE A 108 21.82 0.01 -3.60
N ARG A 109 22.19 -1.26 -3.80
CA ARG A 109 22.91 -1.73 -5.00
C ARG A 109 22.44 -3.13 -5.33
N LEU A 110 22.08 -3.32 -6.59
CA LEU A 110 21.83 -4.64 -7.18
C LEU A 110 23.12 -5.09 -7.89
N SER A 111 23.45 -6.36 -7.80
CA SER A 111 24.44 -7.00 -8.66
C SER A 111 23.94 -7.03 -10.12
N ASP A 112 24.82 -7.33 -11.06
CA ASP A 112 24.42 -7.39 -12.48
C ASP A 112 23.46 -8.57 -12.75
N ASP A 113 23.56 -9.67 -11.99
CA ASP A 113 22.63 -10.79 -12.07
C ASP A 113 21.26 -10.38 -11.54
N GLU A 114 21.18 -9.79 -10.33
CA GLU A 114 19.93 -9.29 -9.76
C GLU A 114 19.27 -8.23 -10.65
N ARG A 115 20.05 -7.41 -11.35
CA ARG A 115 19.50 -6.45 -12.32
C ARG A 115 18.86 -7.15 -13.52
N ARG A 116 19.54 -8.18 -14.07
CA ARG A 116 18.99 -8.96 -15.19
C ARG A 116 17.72 -9.68 -14.81
N ASP A 117 17.70 -10.30 -13.64
CA ASP A 117 16.52 -11.00 -13.14
C ASP A 117 15.35 -10.02 -12.92
N LEU A 118 15.62 -8.85 -12.32
CA LEU A 118 14.62 -7.81 -12.15
C LEU A 118 14.09 -7.30 -13.48
N GLN A 119 14.98 -7.05 -14.46
CA GLN A 119 14.56 -6.61 -15.80
C GLN A 119 13.67 -7.66 -16.47
N ALA A 120 14.06 -8.94 -16.44
CA ALA A 120 13.26 -10.01 -17.03
C ALA A 120 11.85 -10.11 -16.42
N GLN A 121 11.73 -9.93 -15.13
CA GLN A 121 10.43 -9.95 -14.44
C GLN A 121 9.60 -8.69 -14.70
N VAL A 122 10.25 -7.52 -14.85
CA VAL A 122 9.57 -6.29 -15.30
C VAL A 122 9.03 -6.45 -16.70
N ASP A 123 9.83 -7.02 -17.61
CA ASP A 123 9.40 -7.28 -19.00
C ASP A 123 8.23 -8.28 -19.04
N GLU A 124 8.27 -9.33 -18.21
CA GLU A 124 7.16 -10.27 -18.05
C GLU A 124 5.88 -9.58 -17.54
N LEU A 125 5.99 -8.73 -16.51
CA LEU A 125 4.85 -7.97 -15.98
C LEU A 125 4.28 -7.00 -17.02
N LEU A 126 5.13 -6.31 -17.79
CA LEU A 126 4.69 -5.40 -18.86
C LEU A 126 3.95 -6.16 -19.97
N ALA A 127 4.47 -7.34 -20.36
CA ALA A 127 3.78 -8.20 -21.33
C ALA A 127 2.42 -8.66 -20.78
N TYR A 128 2.35 -9.08 -19.53
CA TYR A 128 1.10 -9.45 -18.87
C TYR A 128 0.08 -8.30 -18.85
N ILE A 129 0.52 -7.08 -18.50
CA ILE A 129 -0.36 -5.89 -18.52
C ILE A 129 -0.87 -5.61 -19.93
N ALA A 130 -0.02 -5.76 -20.95
CA ALA A 130 -0.44 -5.57 -22.34
C ALA A 130 -1.51 -6.61 -22.75
N ASP A 131 -1.31 -7.88 -22.41
CA ASP A 131 -2.27 -8.95 -22.67
C ASP A 131 -3.59 -8.74 -21.92
N LEU A 132 -3.53 -8.29 -20.64
CA LEU A 132 -4.70 -7.93 -19.84
C LEU A 132 -5.49 -6.79 -20.51
N CYS A 133 -4.81 -5.72 -20.92
CA CYS A 133 -5.44 -4.60 -21.61
C CYS A 133 -6.10 -5.06 -22.94
N GLU A 134 -5.43 -5.93 -23.69
CA GLU A 134 -5.97 -6.44 -24.95
C GLU A 134 -7.19 -7.36 -24.72
N ALA A 135 -7.18 -8.18 -23.68
CA ALA A 135 -8.33 -8.98 -23.28
C ALA A 135 -9.53 -8.09 -22.92
N ARG A 136 -9.30 -7.00 -22.18
CA ARG A 136 -10.36 -6.05 -21.78
C ARG A 136 -10.87 -5.20 -22.95
N ARG A 137 -10.05 -4.92 -23.96
CA ARG A 137 -10.54 -4.29 -25.21
C ARG A 137 -11.54 -5.19 -25.94
N ARG A 138 -11.28 -6.50 -25.95
CA ARG A 138 -12.18 -7.47 -26.60
C ARG A 138 -13.44 -7.75 -25.80
N SER A 139 -13.33 -7.75 -24.49
CA SER A 139 -14.46 -8.04 -23.57
C SER A 139 -14.40 -7.08 -22.37
N PRO A 140 -14.90 -5.83 -22.51
CA PRO A 140 -14.90 -4.86 -21.44
C PRO A 140 -15.76 -5.33 -20.24
N GLY A 141 -15.19 -5.21 -19.03
CA GLY A 141 -15.85 -5.45 -17.77
C GLY A 141 -16.16 -4.17 -16.99
N ASP A 142 -16.57 -4.31 -15.74
CA ASP A 142 -16.68 -3.19 -14.78
C ASP A 142 -15.44 -3.08 -13.88
N ASP A 143 -14.27 -3.44 -14.42
CA ASP A 143 -12.98 -3.35 -13.75
C ASP A 143 -12.24 -2.04 -14.06
N LEU A 144 -11.18 -1.78 -13.27
CA LEU A 144 -10.38 -0.56 -13.40
C LEU A 144 -9.68 -0.47 -14.76
N VAL A 145 -9.19 -1.59 -15.31
CA VAL A 145 -8.49 -1.62 -16.60
C VAL A 145 -9.44 -1.25 -17.73
N SER A 146 -10.65 -1.83 -17.75
CA SER A 146 -11.70 -1.52 -18.72
C SER A 146 -12.07 -0.04 -18.73
N HIS A 147 -12.11 0.60 -17.56
CA HIS A 147 -12.39 2.05 -17.45
C HIS A 147 -11.25 2.92 -17.98
N LEU A 148 -10.00 2.53 -17.71
CA LEU A 148 -8.83 3.23 -18.25
C LEU A 148 -8.76 3.09 -19.77
N ILE A 149 -9.07 1.91 -20.33
CA ILE A 149 -9.17 1.70 -21.77
C ILE A 149 -10.27 2.57 -22.39
N ALA A 150 -11.44 2.68 -21.73
CA ALA A 150 -12.47 3.58 -22.21
C ALA A 150 -12.02 5.06 -22.20
N ALA A 151 -11.15 5.45 -21.28
CA ALA A 151 -10.54 6.78 -21.24
C ALA A 151 -9.56 7.01 -22.42
N THR A 152 -8.81 5.98 -22.86
CA THR A 152 -7.98 6.09 -24.07
C THR A 152 -8.84 6.30 -25.31
N GLY A 153 -9.96 5.59 -25.42
CA GLY A 153 -10.92 5.76 -26.52
C GLY A 153 -11.54 7.17 -26.60
N ARG A 154 -11.57 7.90 -25.49
CA ARG A 154 -12.03 9.31 -25.43
C ARG A 154 -10.91 10.33 -25.61
N GLY A 155 -9.65 9.88 -25.79
CA GLY A 155 -8.47 10.75 -25.87
C GLY A 155 -8.08 11.42 -24.54
N GLU A 156 -8.56 10.87 -23.43
CA GLU A 156 -8.24 11.36 -22.07
C GLU A 156 -6.93 10.73 -21.53
N LEU A 157 -6.52 9.60 -22.12
CA LEU A 157 -5.30 8.85 -21.76
C LEU A 157 -4.63 8.37 -23.05
N GLU A 158 -3.31 8.34 -23.10
CA GLU A 158 -2.55 7.76 -24.21
C GLU A 158 -2.24 6.28 -23.92
N GLU A 159 -1.96 5.45 -24.94
CA GLU A 159 -1.78 4.00 -24.79
C GLU A 159 -0.60 3.63 -23.89
N ASP A 160 0.51 4.33 -24.02
CA ASP A 160 1.68 4.14 -23.16
C ASP A 160 1.45 4.68 -21.73
N GLU A 161 0.63 5.72 -21.56
CA GLU A 161 0.18 6.18 -20.26
C GLU A 161 -0.73 5.13 -19.58
N LEU A 162 -1.56 4.39 -20.33
CA LEU A 162 -2.38 3.31 -19.79
C LEU A 162 -1.51 2.23 -19.14
N THR A 163 -0.51 1.72 -19.86
CA THR A 163 0.39 0.68 -19.36
C THR A 163 1.14 1.16 -18.11
N ALA A 164 1.70 2.37 -18.16
CA ALA A 164 2.40 2.98 -17.04
C ALA A 164 1.49 3.15 -15.82
N PHE A 165 0.22 3.50 -16.04
CA PHE A 165 -0.74 3.71 -14.96
C PHE A 165 -1.14 2.39 -14.29
N VAL A 166 -1.39 1.33 -15.06
CA VAL A 166 -1.67 0.00 -14.53
C VAL A 166 -0.47 -0.52 -13.75
N LEU A 167 0.76 -0.39 -14.29
CA LEU A 167 2.00 -0.73 -13.58
C LEU A 167 2.14 0.02 -12.25
N MET A 168 1.83 1.32 -12.24
CA MET A 168 1.87 2.15 -11.04
C MET A 168 0.90 1.66 -9.96
N LEU A 169 -0.28 1.21 -10.34
CA LEU A 169 -1.27 0.65 -9.40
C LEU A 169 -0.75 -0.65 -8.77
N PHE A 170 -0.13 -1.52 -9.57
CA PHE A 170 0.53 -2.71 -9.06
C PHE A 170 1.65 -2.37 -8.05
N ALA A 171 2.55 -1.49 -8.43
CA ALA A 171 3.76 -1.22 -7.66
C ALA A 171 3.49 -0.50 -6.32
N ASN A 172 2.52 0.41 -6.26
CA ASN A 172 2.34 1.28 -5.09
C ASN A 172 1.39 0.74 -4.02
N GLY A 173 0.53 -0.22 -4.38
CA GLY A 173 -0.48 -0.76 -3.45
C GLY A 173 0.05 -1.85 -2.51
N LEU A 174 1.10 -2.55 -2.90
CA LEU A 174 1.50 -3.81 -2.29
C LEU A 174 2.32 -3.59 -1.02
N GLU A 175 3.52 -3.03 -1.11
CA GLU A 175 4.45 -2.86 0.02
C GLU A 175 3.89 -1.94 1.11
N THR A 176 3.23 -0.86 0.73
CA THR A 176 2.73 0.14 1.69
C THR A 176 1.59 -0.40 2.56
N LEU A 177 0.67 -1.17 1.97
CA LEU A 177 -0.42 -1.79 2.73
C LEU A 177 0.07 -2.97 3.57
N THR A 178 1.00 -3.80 3.05
CA THR A 178 1.70 -4.84 3.82
C THR A 178 2.34 -4.25 5.07
N SER A 179 3.11 -3.18 4.90
CA SER A 179 3.76 -2.46 6.00
C SER A 179 2.72 -1.89 6.98
N GLY A 180 1.66 -1.27 6.47
CA GLY A 180 0.61 -0.68 7.30
C GLY A 180 -0.09 -1.71 8.18
N ILE A 181 -0.46 -2.88 7.63
CA ILE A 181 -1.10 -3.97 8.38
C ILE A 181 -0.16 -4.52 9.44
N SER A 182 1.08 -4.86 9.06
CA SER A 182 2.05 -5.43 10.00
C SER A 182 2.35 -4.47 11.17
N ILE A 183 2.50 -3.18 10.89
CA ILE A 183 2.68 -2.13 11.90
C ILE A 183 1.46 -2.04 12.81
N ALA A 184 0.25 -2.03 12.25
CA ALA A 184 -0.96 -1.88 13.05
C ALA A 184 -1.14 -3.05 14.02
N VAL A 185 -0.94 -4.29 13.58
CA VAL A 185 -1.01 -5.47 14.47
C VAL A 185 0.11 -5.43 15.51
N TRP A 186 1.33 -5.02 15.14
CA TRP A 186 2.41 -4.83 16.10
C TRP A 186 2.06 -3.80 17.18
N GLN A 187 1.48 -2.66 16.77
CA GLN A 187 1.02 -1.64 17.74
C GLN A 187 -0.04 -2.19 18.72
N LEU A 188 -1.00 -2.97 18.23
CA LEU A 188 -2.00 -3.60 19.10
C LEU A 188 -1.39 -4.60 20.08
N LEU A 189 -0.33 -5.32 19.68
CA LEU A 189 0.41 -6.21 20.60
C LEU A 189 1.17 -5.44 21.68
N GLN A 190 1.63 -4.22 21.39
CA GLN A 190 2.28 -3.35 22.36
C GLN A 190 1.27 -2.58 23.24
N HIS A 191 0.03 -2.45 22.78
CA HIS A 191 -1.05 -1.69 23.41
C HIS A 191 -2.34 -2.52 23.52
N PRO A 192 -2.34 -3.60 24.33
CA PRO A 192 -3.45 -4.54 24.42
C PRO A 192 -4.77 -3.87 24.88
N GLU A 193 -4.71 -2.74 25.59
CA GLU A 193 -5.87 -1.95 25.97
C GLU A 193 -6.67 -1.44 24.77
N HIS A 194 -6.00 -1.11 23.65
CA HIS A 194 -6.68 -0.70 22.41
C HIS A 194 -7.33 -1.89 21.69
N LEU A 195 -6.73 -3.08 21.77
CA LEU A 195 -7.35 -4.30 21.24
C LEU A 195 -8.62 -4.65 22.03
N GLU A 196 -8.59 -4.52 23.37
CA GLU A 196 -9.77 -4.73 24.21
C GLU A 196 -10.84 -3.64 23.98
N ARG A 197 -10.42 -2.40 23.73
CA ARG A 197 -11.35 -1.34 23.36
C ARG A 197 -12.00 -1.62 22.02
N LEU A 198 -11.23 -2.03 21.02
CA LEU A 198 -11.72 -2.37 19.68
C LEU A 198 -12.76 -3.50 19.70
N ARG A 199 -12.62 -4.48 20.61
CA ARG A 199 -13.62 -5.54 20.80
C ARG A 199 -14.97 -5.01 21.28
N ARG A 200 -14.98 -3.94 22.06
CA ARG A 200 -16.20 -3.32 22.62
C ARG A 200 -16.78 -2.25 21.69
N GLU A 201 -15.94 -1.60 20.92
CA GLU A 201 -16.22 -0.45 20.06
C GLU A 201 -15.63 -0.71 18.67
N PRO A 202 -16.19 -1.65 17.84
CA PRO A 202 -15.62 -2.02 16.53
C PRO A 202 -15.58 -0.86 15.54
N GLU A 203 -16.36 0.20 15.77
CA GLU A 203 -16.39 1.41 14.94
C GLU A 203 -15.09 2.20 14.98
N ILE A 204 -14.26 2.09 16.04
CA ILE A 204 -12.98 2.79 16.12
C ILE A 204 -11.90 2.21 15.21
N ALA A 205 -12.13 1.04 14.58
CA ALA A 205 -11.11 0.30 13.84
C ALA A 205 -10.41 1.15 12.78
N GLU A 206 -11.15 1.99 12.05
CA GLU A 206 -10.59 2.83 10.99
C GLU A 206 -9.69 3.94 11.57
N ALA A 207 -10.16 4.63 12.61
CA ALA A 207 -9.39 5.66 13.30
C ALA A 207 -8.15 5.08 14.00
N LEU A 208 -8.29 3.90 14.59
CA LEU A 208 -7.18 3.17 15.22
C LEU A 208 -6.14 2.76 14.18
N PHE A 209 -6.56 2.24 13.02
CA PHE A 209 -5.63 1.90 11.95
C PHE A 209 -4.92 3.16 11.44
N GLU A 210 -5.63 4.25 11.19
CA GLU A 210 -5.05 5.52 10.76
C GLU A 210 -4.01 6.05 11.75
N GLU A 211 -4.29 5.97 13.06
CA GLU A 211 -3.34 6.37 14.10
C GLU A 211 -2.11 5.43 14.16
N CYS A 212 -2.30 4.13 13.95
CA CYS A 212 -1.18 3.21 13.79
C CYS A 212 -0.29 3.58 12.59
N LEU A 213 -0.89 4.01 11.47
CA LEU A 213 -0.13 4.50 10.31
C LEU A 213 0.62 5.79 10.61
N ARG A 214 0.04 6.73 11.37
CA ARG A 214 0.73 7.94 11.81
C ARG A 214 1.99 7.58 12.61
N LEU A 215 1.85 6.77 13.65
CA LEU A 215 2.94 6.37 14.53
C LEU A 215 4.00 5.54 13.80
N GLY A 216 3.58 4.58 13.00
CA GLY A 216 4.48 3.65 12.35
C GLY A 216 5.06 4.17 11.04
N SER A 217 4.37 5.09 10.37
CA SER A 217 4.79 5.68 9.08
C SER A 217 5.31 4.63 8.10
N PRO A 218 4.42 3.84 7.45
CA PRO A 218 4.81 2.83 6.44
C PRO A 218 5.71 3.40 5.34
N VAL A 219 5.51 4.65 4.98
CA VAL A 219 6.42 5.45 4.15
C VAL A 219 7.08 6.49 5.04
N ARG A 220 8.38 6.30 5.32
CA ARG A 220 9.16 7.19 6.22
C ARG A 220 9.51 8.51 5.56
N ALA A 221 9.80 8.48 4.28
CA ALA A 221 10.29 9.64 3.55
C ALA A 221 9.93 9.60 2.07
N SER A 222 9.94 10.76 1.44
CA SER A 222 9.83 10.92 0.00
C SER A 222 10.72 12.06 -0.45
N SER A 223 11.08 12.10 -1.74
CA SER A 223 11.94 13.15 -2.30
C SER A 223 11.19 14.06 -3.26
N ARG A 224 11.69 15.28 -3.42
CA ARG A 224 11.24 16.25 -4.42
C ARG A 224 12.45 16.88 -5.09
N ALA A 225 12.51 16.80 -6.43
CA ALA A 225 13.45 17.61 -7.18
C ALA A 225 12.90 19.04 -7.33
N LEU A 226 13.68 20.03 -7.00
CA LEU A 226 13.28 21.43 -7.09
C LEU A 226 13.29 21.89 -8.56
N THR A 227 12.18 22.44 -9.02
CA THR A 227 12.04 22.98 -10.38
C THR A 227 12.39 24.47 -10.47
N ALA A 228 12.60 25.14 -9.34
CA ALA A 228 12.99 26.53 -9.22
C ALA A 228 13.79 26.73 -7.93
N ASP A 229 14.49 27.85 -7.83
CA ASP A 229 15.11 28.28 -6.58
C ASP A 229 14.02 28.64 -5.56
N VAL A 230 14.18 28.19 -4.32
CA VAL A 230 13.24 28.41 -3.22
C VAL A 230 14.00 28.74 -1.95
N GLU A 231 13.49 29.69 -1.18
CA GLU A 231 13.93 29.92 0.19
C GLU A 231 12.97 29.23 1.17
N LEU A 232 13.50 28.37 2.03
CA LEU A 232 12.77 27.68 3.06
C LEU A 232 13.44 27.89 4.42
N GLU A 233 12.74 28.52 5.35
CA GLU A 233 13.26 28.79 6.70
C GLU A 233 14.68 29.41 6.70
N GLY A 234 14.90 30.40 5.82
CA GLY A 234 16.21 31.05 5.66
C GLY A 234 17.27 30.27 4.91
N THR A 235 16.96 29.06 4.48
CA THR A 235 17.86 28.22 3.66
C THR A 235 17.54 28.36 2.18
N GLN A 236 18.54 28.71 1.39
CA GLN A 236 18.43 28.81 -0.07
C GLN A 236 18.59 27.42 -0.69
N LEU A 237 17.51 26.93 -1.32
CA LEU A 237 17.48 25.69 -2.10
C LEU A 237 17.49 26.06 -3.59
N ARG A 238 18.28 25.39 -4.40
CA ARG A 238 18.45 25.70 -5.82
C ARG A 238 17.67 24.74 -6.70
N ARG A 239 17.29 25.22 -7.88
CA ARG A 239 16.76 24.35 -8.92
C ARG A 239 17.70 23.16 -9.19
N GLY A 240 17.14 21.95 -9.17
CA GLY A 240 17.86 20.69 -9.34
C GLY A 240 18.28 20.04 -8.01
N ASP A 241 18.22 20.74 -6.88
CA ASP A 241 18.43 20.12 -5.58
C ASP A 241 17.32 19.09 -5.27
N ILE A 242 17.66 18.11 -4.45
CA ILE A 242 16.71 17.09 -3.96
C ILE A 242 16.37 17.39 -2.50
N ALA A 243 15.12 17.77 -2.26
CA ALA A 243 14.59 17.88 -0.91
C ALA A 243 14.01 16.52 -0.46
N VAL A 244 14.44 16.05 0.71
CA VAL A 244 13.88 14.83 1.34
C VAL A 244 12.87 15.24 2.39
N LEU A 245 11.63 14.81 2.22
CA LEU A 245 10.52 15.06 3.13
C LEU A 245 10.43 13.87 4.11
N LEU A 246 10.70 14.11 5.39
CA LEU A 246 10.71 13.10 6.43
C LEU A 246 9.30 12.97 7.05
N TYR A 247 8.42 12.17 6.44
CA TYR A 247 7.04 11.98 6.89
C TYR A 247 6.96 11.40 8.30
N ALA A 248 7.84 10.44 8.62
CA ALA A 248 7.90 9.84 9.95
C ALA A 248 8.21 10.87 11.05
N ALA A 249 9.08 11.83 10.77
CA ALA A 249 9.38 12.92 11.69
C ALA A 249 8.19 13.89 11.81
N GLY A 250 7.60 14.29 10.67
CA GLY A 250 6.42 15.16 10.66
C GLY A 250 5.20 14.56 11.37
N ASN A 251 5.02 13.25 11.29
CA ASN A 251 3.96 12.53 12.01
C ASN A 251 4.18 12.48 13.54
N ARG A 252 5.37 12.82 14.01
CA ARG A 252 5.73 12.87 15.44
C ARG A 252 6.15 14.28 15.89
N ASP A 253 5.83 15.31 15.10
CA ASP A 253 6.13 16.68 15.45
C ASP A 253 5.26 17.15 16.64
N PRO A 254 5.86 17.48 17.81
CA PRO A 254 5.11 17.91 18.99
C PRO A 254 4.45 19.31 18.82
N GLN A 255 4.83 20.07 17.80
CA GLN A 255 4.15 21.31 17.44
C GLN A 255 2.82 21.06 16.71
N VAL A 256 2.62 19.85 16.19
CA VAL A 256 1.42 19.44 15.44
C VAL A 256 0.58 18.45 16.22
N PHE A 257 1.22 17.51 16.92
CA PHE A 257 0.58 16.43 17.66
C PHE A 257 0.94 16.50 19.14
N GLU A 258 -0.06 16.67 20.00
CA GLU A 258 0.12 16.55 21.44
C GLU A 258 0.44 15.09 21.79
N ASP A 259 1.40 14.85 22.67
CA ASP A 259 1.90 13.52 23.02
C ASP A 259 2.12 12.65 21.74
N PRO A 260 3.05 13.04 20.84
CA PRO A 260 3.14 12.48 19.49
C PRO A 260 3.47 10.98 19.46
N ASP A 261 4.04 10.44 20.53
CA ASP A 261 4.41 9.02 20.65
C ASP A 261 3.29 8.16 21.26
N ARG A 262 2.20 8.76 21.73
CA ARG A 262 1.06 8.04 22.25
C ARG A 262 0.16 7.55 21.12
N LEU A 263 -0.22 6.26 21.16
CA LEU A 263 -1.27 5.70 20.31
C LEU A 263 -2.63 6.19 20.82
N ASP A 264 -3.33 6.99 20.04
CA ASP A 264 -4.58 7.62 20.44
C ASP A 264 -5.61 7.60 19.29
N PRO A 265 -6.51 6.61 19.25
CA PRO A 265 -7.50 6.49 18.18
C PRO A 265 -8.55 7.63 18.19
N ASP A 266 -8.64 8.41 19.25
CA ASP A 266 -9.54 9.57 19.35
C ASP A 266 -8.87 10.87 18.86
N ARG A 267 -7.60 10.79 18.46
CA ARG A 267 -6.85 11.92 17.93
C ARG A 267 -7.46 12.42 16.63
N ALA A 268 -7.53 13.74 16.46
CA ALA A 268 -7.88 14.37 15.20
C ALA A 268 -6.72 14.21 14.19
N ASN A 269 -6.77 13.18 13.36
CA ASN A 269 -5.67 12.79 12.46
C ASN A 269 -5.58 13.59 11.14
N GLY A 270 -6.39 14.63 10.94
CA GLY A 270 -6.47 15.38 9.69
C GLY A 270 -5.17 16.06 9.21
N ARG A 271 -4.09 16.03 10.00
CA ARG A 271 -2.77 16.59 9.68
C ARG A 271 -1.68 15.54 9.51
N GLN A 272 -2.00 14.24 9.66
CA GLN A 272 -1.02 13.17 9.50
C GLN A 272 -0.54 13.04 8.05
N LEU A 273 0.66 12.52 7.85
CA LEU A 273 1.36 12.44 6.56
C LEU A 273 1.54 11.00 6.05
N ALA A 274 0.92 9.99 6.68
CA ALA A 274 1.06 8.60 6.23
C ALA A 274 0.56 8.38 4.79
N PHE A 275 -0.44 9.16 4.37
CA PHE A 275 -0.95 9.20 2.98
C PHE A 275 -0.38 10.36 2.15
N GLY A 276 0.62 11.06 2.64
CA GLY A 276 1.17 12.26 2.02
C GLY A 276 0.24 13.47 2.10
N HIS A 277 0.51 14.49 1.28
CA HIS A 277 -0.28 15.72 1.24
C HIS A 277 -0.30 16.33 -0.17
N GLY A 278 -1.32 17.15 -0.45
CA GLY A 278 -1.43 17.96 -1.67
C GLY A 278 -1.76 17.13 -2.91
N ALA A 279 -1.16 17.49 -4.05
CA ALA A 279 -1.45 16.87 -5.33
C ALA A 279 -1.18 15.36 -5.31
N HIS A 280 -0.13 14.92 -4.62
CA HIS A 280 0.26 13.53 -4.48
C HIS A 280 -0.35 12.79 -3.27
N PHE A 281 -1.40 13.34 -2.64
CA PHE A 281 -2.15 12.60 -1.62
C PHE A 281 -2.55 11.22 -2.15
N CYS A 282 -2.39 10.18 -1.33
CA CYS A 282 -2.56 8.78 -1.73
C CYS A 282 -3.91 8.52 -2.41
N LEU A 283 -3.86 7.92 -3.59
CA LEU A 283 -5.04 7.57 -4.35
C LEU A 283 -5.83 6.44 -3.67
N GLY A 284 -5.10 5.47 -3.09
CA GLY A 284 -5.65 4.30 -2.40
C GLY A 284 -5.96 4.51 -0.91
N ALA A 285 -5.96 5.75 -0.39
CA ALA A 285 -6.13 6.01 1.04
C ALA A 285 -7.39 5.36 1.61
N SER A 286 -8.55 5.58 0.98
CA SER A 286 -9.83 5.00 1.43
C SER A 286 -9.84 3.47 1.36
N LEU A 287 -9.19 2.89 0.34
CA LEU A 287 -9.06 1.44 0.19
C LEU A 287 -8.17 0.86 1.30
N SER A 288 -7.04 1.51 1.58
CA SER A 288 -6.12 1.12 2.65
C SER A 288 -6.77 1.19 4.02
N LEU A 289 -7.51 2.28 4.30
CA LEU A 289 -8.25 2.44 5.56
C LEU A 289 -9.34 1.37 5.70
N GLY A 290 -10.07 1.08 4.61
CA GLY A 290 -11.07 0.01 4.57
C GLY A 290 -10.45 -1.36 4.84
N ALA A 291 -9.32 -1.68 4.22
CA ALA A 291 -8.62 -2.95 4.43
C ALA A 291 -8.09 -3.08 5.87
N GLY A 292 -7.43 -2.03 6.36
CA GLY A 292 -6.94 -2.00 7.74
C GLY A 292 -8.05 -2.13 8.78
N LYS A 293 -9.19 -1.46 8.56
CA LYS A 293 -10.39 -1.58 9.38
C LYS A 293 -10.86 -3.04 9.48
N VAL A 294 -11.04 -3.71 8.34
CA VAL A 294 -11.50 -5.10 8.29
C VAL A 294 -10.51 -6.02 9.00
N VAL A 295 -9.21 -5.88 8.71
CA VAL A 295 -8.17 -6.69 9.37
C VAL A 295 -8.21 -6.52 10.89
N LEU A 296 -8.25 -5.28 11.39
CA LEU A 296 -8.27 -5.04 12.84
C LEU A 296 -9.55 -5.57 13.49
N GLN A 297 -10.70 -5.43 12.83
CA GLN A 297 -11.96 -5.99 13.31
C GLN A 297 -11.92 -7.51 13.40
N ARG A 298 -11.43 -8.22 12.36
CA ARG A 298 -11.32 -9.69 12.37
C ARG A 298 -10.33 -10.20 13.42
N ILE A 299 -9.20 -9.53 13.57
CA ILE A 299 -8.23 -9.88 14.64
C ILE A 299 -8.86 -9.67 16.03
N ALA A 300 -9.55 -8.56 16.26
CA ALA A 300 -10.20 -8.30 17.54
C ALA A 300 -11.31 -9.33 17.85
N GLU A 301 -12.07 -9.72 16.83
CA GLU A 301 -13.19 -10.66 16.96
C GLU A 301 -12.71 -12.09 17.21
N HIS A 302 -11.70 -12.55 16.46
CA HIS A 302 -11.35 -13.97 16.40
C HIS A 302 -10.07 -14.33 17.15
N CYS A 303 -9.13 -13.40 17.39
CA CYS A 303 -7.85 -13.70 18.01
C CYS A 303 -7.83 -13.30 19.50
N ARG A 304 -8.49 -14.10 20.36
CA ARG A 304 -8.43 -13.87 21.83
C ARG A 304 -7.08 -14.28 22.36
N GLY A 305 -6.58 -13.55 23.37
CA GLY A 305 -5.26 -13.83 23.93
C GLY A 305 -4.11 -13.63 22.93
N LEU A 306 -4.29 -12.76 21.93
CA LEU A 306 -3.28 -12.49 20.89
C LEU A 306 -1.95 -12.10 21.55
N ALA A 307 -0.90 -12.85 21.21
CA ALA A 307 0.44 -12.68 21.73
C ALA A 307 1.52 -12.96 20.69
N THR A 308 2.70 -12.41 20.89
CA THR A 308 3.88 -12.67 20.06
C THR A 308 5.08 -12.98 20.95
N PRO A 309 6.01 -13.85 20.54
CA PRO A 309 7.29 -14.06 21.22
C PRO A 309 8.27 -12.90 21.01
N LEU A 310 7.98 -11.96 20.12
CA LEU A 310 8.86 -10.84 19.79
C LEU A 310 8.72 -9.71 20.82
N THR A 311 9.84 -9.05 21.07
CA THR A 311 9.93 -7.82 21.86
C THR A 311 10.40 -6.66 20.99
N PRO A 312 10.32 -5.40 21.44
CA PRO A 312 10.88 -4.26 20.69
C PRO A 312 12.36 -4.42 20.28
N GLU A 313 13.14 -5.20 21.05
CA GLU A 313 14.56 -5.46 20.79
C GLU A 313 14.78 -6.60 19.80
N THR A 314 13.82 -7.52 19.65
CA THR A 314 13.97 -8.72 18.80
C THR A 314 13.17 -8.65 17.50
N VAL A 315 12.24 -7.71 17.39
CA VAL A 315 11.47 -7.51 16.16
C VAL A 315 12.36 -7.02 15.02
N CYS A 316 12.24 -7.65 13.86
CA CYS A 316 13.04 -7.31 12.68
C CYS A 316 12.25 -6.41 11.73
N TRP A 317 12.74 -5.19 11.55
CA TRP A 317 12.21 -4.22 10.59
C TRP A 317 12.89 -4.35 9.23
N ASN A 318 12.23 -3.87 8.19
CA ASN A 318 12.85 -3.69 6.88
C ASN A 318 14.01 -2.68 6.94
N GLU A 319 15.08 -2.96 6.19
CA GLU A 319 16.28 -2.08 6.16
C GLU A 319 16.12 -0.91 5.17
N SER A 320 14.93 -0.64 4.67
CA SER A 320 14.68 0.47 3.75
C SER A 320 14.70 1.82 4.46
N VAL A 321 15.30 2.81 3.85
CA VAL A 321 15.21 4.21 4.30
C VAL A 321 13.87 4.85 3.95
N VAL A 322 13.14 4.29 2.99
CA VAL A 322 11.86 4.80 2.49
C VAL A 322 10.70 4.08 3.15
N PHE A 323 10.73 2.75 3.18
CA PHE A 323 9.63 1.93 3.69
C PHE A 323 9.91 1.42 5.10
N ASN A 324 8.88 1.41 5.93
CA ASN A 324 8.91 0.89 7.28
C ASN A 324 7.87 -0.23 7.39
N GLY A 325 8.34 -1.45 7.60
CA GLY A 325 7.49 -2.62 7.77
C GLY A 325 8.25 -3.73 8.49
N LEU A 326 7.53 -4.70 9.01
CA LEU A 326 8.14 -5.85 9.66
C LEU A 326 8.49 -6.92 8.62
N ARG A 327 9.57 -7.68 8.87
CA ARG A 327 9.95 -8.85 8.06
C ARG A 327 9.13 -10.08 8.39
N SER A 328 8.71 -10.21 9.64
CA SER A 328 7.92 -11.33 10.17
C SER A 328 7.28 -10.87 11.48
N LEU A 329 6.06 -11.35 11.74
CA LEU A 329 5.36 -11.11 12.99
C LEU A 329 4.56 -12.37 13.38
N PRO A 330 5.24 -13.40 13.94
CA PRO A 330 4.57 -14.59 14.41
C PRO A 330 3.69 -14.28 15.62
N VAL A 331 2.45 -14.73 15.56
CA VAL A 331 1.48 -14.57 16.65
C VAL A 331 0.83 -15.88 17.01
N THR A 332 0.39 -15.98 18.27
CA THR A 332 -0.44 -17.06 18.80
C THR A 332 -1.67 -16.46 19.48
N PHE A 333 -2.75 -17.22 19.54
CA PHE A 333 -4.01 -16.83 20.17
C PHE A 333 -4.86 -18.04 20.51
N ASP A 334 -5.86 -17.86 21.36
CA ASP A 334 -6.83 -18.89 21.66
C ASP A 334 -7.83 -18.97 20.48
N PRO A 335 -7.91 -20.11 19.77
CA PRO A 335 -8.82 -20.21 18.62
C PRO A 335 -10.27 -20.09 19.06
N VAL A 336 -11.06 -19.30 18.32
CA VAL A 336 -12.50 -19.22 18.56
C VAL A 336 -13.20 -20.41 17.91
N ALA A 337 -14.08 -21.06 18.65
CA ALA A 337 -14.71 -22.32 18.28
C ALA A 337 -15.74 -22.25 17.13
N ALA A 338 -15.96 -21.07 16.51
CA ALA A 338 -16.93 -20.91 15.44
C ALA A 338 -16.21 -20.66 14.09
N PRO A 339 -16.54 -21.42 13.01
CA PRO A 339 -16.03 -21.11 11.68
C PRO A 339 -16.55 -19.75 11.22
N LEU A 340 -15.70 -19.02 10.47
CA LEU A 340 -16.14 -17.89 9.67
C LEU A 340 -17.28 -18.38 8.77
N ALA A 341 -18.44 -17.73 8.83
CA ALA A 341 -19.53 -18.06 7.92
C ALA A 341 -19.10 -17.61 6.51
N VAL A 342 -18.57 -18.55 5.73
CA VAL A 342 -18.37 -18.33 4.30
C VAL A 342 -19.74 -18.12 3.70
N ALA A 343 -20.04 -16.89 3.27
CA ALA A 343 -21.26 -16.58 2.55
C ALA A 343 -21.22 -17.36 1.23
N SER A 344 -22.08 -18.37 1.12
CA SER A 344 -22.30 -19.21 -0.06
C SER A 344 -23.02 -18.47 -1.17
#